data_cfd455534d4d7153bc979e2acd7c159a
#
_entry.id   cfd455534d4d7153bc979e2acd7c159a
#
_cell.length_a   1.000
_cell.length_b   1.000
_cell.length_c   1.000
_cell.angle_alpha   90.00
_cell.angle_beta   90.00
_cell.angle_gamma   90.00
#
_symmetry.space_group_name_H-M   'P 1'
#
loop_
_entity.id
_entity.type
_entity.pdbx_description
1 polymer ?
#
loop_
_entity_poly.entity_id
_entity_poly.type
_entity_poly.pdbx_seq_one_letter_code
_entity_poly.pdbx_strand_id
1 'polypeptide(L)'
;DVYKRQESPRVAFEPAAFSAISEKVIYEIDTTGMEKGDVLEGKLTVASSLGEYAIPYRIEIEAPEVKELEKPCESLEDFVTLAQKDFQKAYVFFASGSFGEFLKEKAPKLRLLYEGFQNEAMSYRSMEEFLVSAGLKEPVVIQADKTEASYDTMPQTIRESLTLTKSTWGFFKLEVTSDAPFLKVEKPVVTTDEFIGSTYTLNYLIDREELHAGRNFGRIHIHGCLLYTSPSPRDVEESR
;
A
#
# COMPACT_ATOMS: atom_id res chain seq x y z
N ASP A 1 -31.89 14.03 16.87
CA ASP A 1 -30.85 13.07 16.52
C ASP A 1 -29.99 13.68 15.43
N VAL A 2 -28.68 13.56 15.57
CA VAL A 2 -27.67 14.05 14.62
C VAL A 2 -27.00 12.83 13.97
N TYR A 3 -26.97 12.80 12.64
CA TYR A 3 -26.34 11.75 11.86
C TYR A 3 -25.13 12.30 11.13
N LYS A 4 -24.10 11.48 10.95
CA LYS A 4 -22.90 11.80 10.19
C LYS A 4 -22.83 10.95 8.94
N ARG A 5 -22.43 11.53 7.83
CA ARG A 5 -22.17 10.84 6.56
C ARG A 5 -20.70 10.98 6.20
N GLN A 6 -20.06 9.87 5.93
CA GLN A 6 -18.67 9.79 5.54
C GLN A 6 -18.57 9.71 4.03
N GLU A 7 -17.67 10.51 3.44
CA GLU A 7 -17.40 10.49 2.00
C GLU A 7 -16.10 9.75 1.65
N SER A 8 -15.16 9.64 2.60
CA SER A 8 -13.92 8.91 2.37
C SER A 8 -13.89 7.59 3.14
N PRO A 9 -13.59 6.46 2.51
CA PRO A 9 -13.47 5.18 3.20
C PRO A 9 -12.25 5.11 4.14
N ARG A 10 -11.33 6.08 4.04
CA ARG A 10 -10.10 6.13 4.85
C ARG A 10 -10.22 6.94 6.14
N VAL A 11 -11.32 7.67 6.33
CA VAL A 11 -11.52 8.49 7.52
C VAL A 11 -12.79 8.05 8.21
N ALA A 12 -12.66 7.47 9.40
CA ALA A 12 -13.78 7.08 10.25
C ALA A 12 -14.02 8.12 11.34
N PHE A 13 -15.28 8.33 11.70
CA PHE A 13 -15.69 9.26 12.75
C PHE A 13 -16.55 8.57 13.79
N GLU A 14 -16.24 8.79 15.07
CA GLU A 14 -17.03 8.26 16.20
C GLU A 14 -17.42 9.40 17.17
N PRO A 15 -18.62 9.33 17.75
CA PRO A 15 -19.74 8.43 17.44
C PRO A 15 -20.41 8.79 16.11
N ALA A 16 -21.00 7.79 15.40
CA ALA A 16 -21.69 8.00 14.12
C ALA A 16 -22.98 8.83 14.27
N ALA A 17 -23.61 8.78 15.44
CA ALA A 17 -24.80 9.57 15.79
C ALA A 17 -24.75 9.95 17.27
N PHE A 18 -25.33 11.11 17.60
CA PHE A 18 -25.42 11.56 18.99
C PHE A 18 -26.66 12.44 19.21
N SER A 19 -27.04 12.58 20.48
CA SER A 19 -28.14 13.46 20.91
C SER A 19 -27.65 14.25 22.12
N ALA A 20 -26.98 15.38 21.87
CA ALA A 20 -26.41 16.24 22.90
C ALA A 20 -26.30 17.69 22.38
N ILE A 21 -26.17 18.65 23.30
CA ILE A 21 -25.93 20.06 22.98
C ILE A 21 -24.50 20.27 22.49
N SER A 22 -23.57 19.44 22.97
CA SER A 22 -22.16 19.44 22.58
C SER A 22 -21.62 18.01 22.62
N GLU A 23 -20.88 17.61 21.58
CA GLU A 23 -20.28 16.28 21.49
C GLU A 23 -18.86 16.37 20.95
N LYS A 24 -17.98 15.51 21.47
CA LYS A 24 -16.61 15.35 20.99
C LYS A 24 -16.58 14.27 19.92
N VAL A 25 -16.19 14.65 18.72
CA VAL A 25 -16.01 13.72 17.60
C VAL A 25 -14.56 13.28 17.55
N ILE A 26 -14.35 11.97 17.62
CA ILE A 26 -13.05 11.33 17.38
C ILE A 26 -13.01 10.89 15.91
N TYR A 27 -11.86 11.03 15.30
CA TYR A 27 -11.64 10.52 13.95
C TYR A 27 -10.42 9.61 13.92
N GLU A 28 -10.50 8.62 13.08
CA GLU A 28 -9.40 7.69 12.76
C GLU A 28 -9.10 7.78 11.28
N ILE A 29 -7.82 7.80 10.92
CA ILE A 29 -7.36 7.93 9.55
C ILE A 29 -6.58 6.67 9.18
N ASP A 30 -7.05 5.94 8.18
CA ASP A 30 -6.29 4.85 7.58
C ASP A 30 -5.28 5.42 6.56
N THR A 31 -4.02 5.48 6.97
CA THR A 31 -2.90 5.94 6.14
C THR A 31 -2.21 4.79 5.39
N THR A 32 -2.75 3.58 5.43
CA THR A 32 -2.18 2.40 4.78
C THR A 32 -1.92 2.67 3.29
N GLY A 33 -0.66 2.47 2.87
CA GLY A 33 -0.25 2.68 1.49
C GLY A 33 -0.19 4.14 1.04
N MET A 34 -0.28 5.11 1.94
CA MET A 34 -0.02 6.53 1.64
C MET A 34 1.48 6.84 1.80
N GLU A 35 1.96 7.74 0.98
CA GLU A 35 3.36 8.18 0.94
C GLU A 35 3.48 9.65 1.37
N LYS A 36 4.71 10.08 1.69
CA LYS A 36 4.97 11.49 2.01
C LYS A 36 4.51 12.40 0.87
N GLY A 37 3.74 13.44 1.23
CA GLY A 37 3.17 14.39 0.28
C GLY A 37 1.81 13.97 -0.27
N ASP A 38 1.34 12.75 0.01
CA ASP A 38 -0.02 12.37 -0.30
C ASP A 38 -1.00 13.24 0.50
N VAL A 39 -2.08 13.63 -0.17
CA VAL A 39 -3.11 14.49 0.42
C VAL A 39 -4.45 13.76 0.40
N LEU A 40 -5.08 13.67 1.55
CA LEU A 40 -6.43 13.16 1.71
C LEU A 40 -7.37 14.34 2.01
N GLU A 41 -8.27 14.62 1.07
CA GLU A 41 -9.26 15.67 1.22
C GLU A 41 -10.67 15.07 1.27
N GLY A 42 -11.54 15.72 2.02
CA GLY A 42 -12.92 15.30 2.12
C GLY A 42 -13.73 16.26 3.00
N LYS A 43 -14.94 15.86 3.30
CA LYS A 43 -15.79 16.59 4.24
C LYS A 43 -16.52 15.64 5.18
N LEU A 44 -16.63 16.06 6.44
CA LEU A 44 -17.53 15.47 7.40
C LEU A 44 -18.88 16.20 7.29
N THR A 45 -19.93 15.49 6.91
CA THR A 45 -21.26 16.04 6.89
C THR A 45 -21.99 15.68 8.19
N VAL A 46 -22.44 16.68 8.91
CA VAL A 46 -23.24 16.55 10.13
C VAL A 46 -24.67 16.96 9.81
N ALA A 47 -25.57 16.01 9.81
CA ALA A 47 -27.01 16.23 9.54
C ALA A 47 -27.77 16.28 10.86
N SER A 48 -28.56 17.33 11.07
CA SER A 48 -29.41 17.54 12.24
C SER A 48 -30.82 18.01 11.84
N SER A 49 -31.71 18.11 12.78
CA SER A 49 -33.04 18.73 12.58
C SER A 49 -32.96 20.22 12.18
N LEU A 50 -31.83 20.88 12.38
CA LEU A 50 -31.61 22.28 12.02
C LEU A 50 -30.93 22.46 10.65
N GLY A 51 -30.55 21.36 9.98
CA GLY A 51 -29.89 21.37 8.67
C GLY A 51 -28.66 20.47 8.59
N GLU A 52 -28.01 20.54 7.45
CA GLU A 52 -26.73 19.86 7.18
C GLU A 52 -25.57 20.86 7.24
N TYR A 53 -24.51 20.45 7.89
CA TYR A 53 -23.26 21.22 8.00
C TYR A 53 -22.10 20.37 7.47
N ALA A 54 -21.35 20.90 6.53
CA ALA A 54 -20.17 20.26 5.97
C ALA A 54 -18.90 20.88 6.56
N ILE A 55 -18.07 20.05 7.16
CA ILE A 55 -16.76 20.43 7.72
C ILE A 55 -15.69 19.85 6.79
N PRO A 56 -15.03 20.66 5.96
CA PRO A 56 -13.97 20.17 5.12
C PRO A 56 -12.74 19.79 5.95
N TYR A 57 -12.05 18.74 5.52
CA TYR A 57 -10.74 18.38 6.06
C TYR A 57 -9.73 18.17 4.94
N ARG A 58 -8.48 18.48 5.24
CA ARG A 58 -7.32 18.20 4.42
C ARG A 58 -6.25 17.60 5.31
N ILE A 59 -5.79 16.41 4.98
CA ILE A 59 -4.76 15.67 5.70
C ILE A 59 -3.61 15.45 4.74
N GLU A 60 -2.44 15.93 5.11
CA GLU A 60 -1.22 15.76 4.33
C GLU A 60 -0.29 14.81 5.09
N ILE A 61 0.23 13.81 4.39
CA ILE A 61 1.16 12.85 4.98
C ILE A 61 2.54 13.49 5.04
N GLU A 62 3.00 13.76 6.24
CA GLU A 62 4.34 14.25 6.50
C GLU A 62 5.33 13.09 6.68
N ALA A 63 6.61 13.37 6.45
CA ALA A 63 7.64 12.42 6.83
C ALA A 63 7.63 12.26 8.36
N PRO A 64 7.88 11.03 8.88
CA PRO A 64 8.08 10.86 10.31
C PRO A 64 9.22 11.77 10.80
N GLU A 65 9.04 12.42 11.97
CA GLU A 65 10.12 13.19 12.58
C GLU A 65 11.36 12.31 12.79
N VAL A 66 12.49 12.82 12.32
CA VAL A 66 13.79 12.15 12.46
C VAL A 66 14.20 12.22 13.94
N LYS A 67 13.83 11.23 14.73
CA LYS A 67 14.52 10.98 15.99
C LYS A 67 15.88 10.37 15.64
N GLU A 68 16.97 11.04 16.03
CA GLU A 68 18.31 10.51 15.82
C GLU A 68 18.38 9.05 16.26
N LEU A 69 18.95 8.21 15.41
CA LEU A 69 19.22 6.82 15.75
C LEU A 69 20.13 6.80 17.00
N GLU A 70 19.71 6.09 18.03
CA GLU A 70 20.49 5.90 19.26
C GLU A 70 21.86 5.27 19.02
N LYS A 71 22.03 4.53 17.90
CA LYS A 71 23.28 4.05 17.34
C LYS A 71 23.28 4.25 15.83
N PRO A 72 24.21 5.03 15.28
CA PRO A 72 24.40 5.08 13.83
C PRO A 72 24.88 3.72 13.33
N CYS A 73 24.46 3.35 12.10
CA CYS A 73 25.00 2.19 11.40
C CYS A 73 26.51 2.36 11.21
N GLU A 74 27.30 1.34 11.51
CA GLU A 74 28.77 1.37 11.36
C GLU A 74 29.19 0.86 9.97
N SER A 75 28.31 0.09 9.31
CA SER A 75 28.54 -0.51 8.00
C SER A 75 27.28 -0.52 7.14
N LEU A 76 27.42 -0.82 5.83
CA LEU A 76 26.27 -1.05 4.95
C LEU A 76 25.45 -2.27 5.37
N GLU A 77 26.12 -3.30 5.86
CA GLU A 77 25.47 -4.52 6.37
C GLU A 77 24.58 -4.20 7.58
N ASP A 78 24.99 -3.26 8.44
CA ASP A 78 24.16 -2.78 9.56
C ASP A 78 22.94 -2.04 9.05
N PHE A 79 23.09 -1.20 8.03
CA PHE A 79 21.98 -0.51 7.40
C PHE A 79 20.98 -1.49 6.76
N VAL A 80 21.46 -2.49 6.02
CA VAL A 80 20.61 -3.54 5.44
C VAL A 80 19.90 -4.34 6.52
N THR A 81 20.60 -4.70 7.60
CA THR A 81 20.01 -5.41 8.74
C THR A 81 18.94 -4.58 9.43
N LEU A 82 19.19 -3.28 9.59
CA LEU A 82 18.19 -2.35 10.12
C LEU A 82 16.98 -2.26 9.20
N ALA A 83 17.18 -2.13 7.89
CA ALA A 83 16.10 -2.06 6.90
C ALA A 83 15.25 -3.34 6.87
N GLN A 84 15.88 -4.49 7.05
CA GLN A 84 15.18 -5.77 7.13
C GLN A 84 14.35 -5.90 8.40
N LYS A 85 14.85 -5.38 9.52
CA LYS A 85 14.21 -5.49 10.84
C LYS A 85 13.16 -4.42 11.08
N ASP A 86 13.45 -3.19 10.66
CA ASP A 86 12.62 -2.01 10.88
C ASP A 86 12.82 -1.04 9.70
N PHE A 87 12.01 -1.24 8.66
CA PHE A 87 12.12 -0.49 7.41
C PHE A 87 11.90 1.02 7.63
N GLN A 88 10.99 1.38 8.55
CA GLN A 88 10.71 2.77 8.87
C GLN A 88 11.90 3.47 9.51
N LYS A 89 12.57 2.83 10.48
CA LYS A 89 13.78 3.40 11.09
C LYS A 89 14.92 3.53 10.08
N ALA A 90 15.12 2.55 9.23
CA ALA A 90 16.10 2.63 8.17
C ALA A 90 15.79 3.77 7.20
N TYR A 91 14.53 3.95 6.84
CA TYR A 91 14.09 5.05 5.99
C TYR A 91 14.36 6.43 6.62
N VAL A 92 14.10 6.59 7.91
CA VAL A 92 14.40 7.83 8.62
C VAL A 92 15.90 8.18 8.50
N PHE A 93 16.78 7.20 8.65
CA PHE A 93 18.22 7.39 8.45
C PHE A 93 18.56 7.66 6.97
N PHE A 94 17.99 6.87 6.05
CA PHE A 94 18.18 7.04 4.60
C PHE A 94 17.78 8.44 4.11
N ALA A 95 16.66 8.98 4.60
CA ALA A 95 16.16 10.30 4.24
C ALA A 95 16.87 11.45 4.97
N SER A 96 17.73 11.16 5.94
CA SER A 96 18.48 12.17 6.70
C SER A 96 19.68 12.68 5.92
N GLY A 97 20.11 13.92 6.20
CA GLY A 97 21.37 14.45 5.65
C GLY A 97 22.62 13.64 6.03
N SER A 98 22.54 12.90 7.14
CA SER A 98 23.64 12.07 7.64
C SER A 98 23.93 10.85 6.77
N PHE A 99 22.95 10.34 6.01
CA PHE A 99 23.15 9.15 5.18
C PHE A 99 24.12 9.39 4.02
N GLY A 100 24.09 10.57 3.42
CA GLY A 100 25.07 10.95 2.40
C GLY A 100 26.51 10.96 2.91
N GLU A 101 26.75 11.48 4.14
CA GLU A 101 28.07 11.46 4.79
C GLU A 101 28.47 10.04 5.21
N PHE A 102 27.54 9.24 5.68
CA PHE A 102 27.74 7.81 5.96
C PHE A 102 28.21 7.07 4.70
N LEU A 103 27.55 7.28 3.54
CA LEU A 103 27.96 6.64 2.28
C LEU A 103 29.33 7.13 1.82
N LYS A 104 29.65 8.40 1.98
CA LYS A 104 30.97 8.96 1.63
C LYS A 104 32.09 8.26 2.39
N GLU A 105 31.86 7.93 3.65
CA GLU A 105 32.85 7.24 4.49
C GLU A 105 32.88 5.72 4.26
N LYS A 106 31.71 5.07 4.23
CA LYS A 106 31.60 3.60 4.28
C LYS A 106 31.43 2.97 2.89
N ALA A 107 30.83 3.68 1.93
CA ALA A 107 30.52 3.16 0.59
C ALA A 107 30.54 4.25 -0.49
N PRO A 108 31.67 4.89 -0.74
CA PRO A 108 31.77 6.06 -1.63
C PRO A 108 31.27 5.79 -3.05
N LYS A 109 31.31 4.54 -3.53
CA LYS A 109 30.80 4.14 -4.85
C LYS A 109 29.28 4.27 -4.98
N LEU A 110 28.54 4.18 -3.88
CA LEU A 110 27.09 4.28 -3.86
C LEU A 110 26.58 5.72 -3.71
N ARG A 111 27.47 6.66 -3.44
CA ARG A 111 27.10 8.06 -3.24
C ARG A 111 26.40 8.68 -4.45
N LEU A 112 26.92 8.49 -5.65
CA LEU A 112 26.31 9.02 -6.88
C LEU A 112 24.92 8.42 -7.14
N LEU A 113 24.76 7.14 -6.84
CA LEU A 113 23.46 6.48 -6.91
C LEU A 113 22.46 7.14 -5.94
N TYR A 114 22.88 7.34 -4.69
CA TYR A 114 22.06 7.99 -3.68
C TYR A 114 21.68 9.44 -4.02
N GLU A 115 22.64 10.22 -4.54
CA GLU A 115 22.39 11.60 -4.97
C GLU A 115 21.31 11.68 -6.07
N GLY A 116 21.19 10.65 -6.90
CA GLY A 116 20.11 10.54 -7.88
C GLY A 116 18.72 10.54 -7.23
N PHE A 117 18.56 9.87 -6.09
CA PHE A 117 17.31 9.83 -5.34
C PHE A 117 17.03 11.12 -4.54
N GLN A 118 18.04 11.89 -4.18
CA GLN A 118 17.87 13.16 -3.46
C GLN A 118 17.23 14.27 -4.32
N ASN A 119 17.28 14.14 -5.65
CA ASN A 119 16.69 15.12 -6.56
C ASN A 119 15.16 15.00 -6.64
N GLU A 120 14.59 13.93 -6.11
CA GLU A 120 13.15 13.68 -6.03
C GLU A 120 12.68 13.65 -4.57
N ALA A 121 11.37 13.70 -4.35
CA ALA A 121 10.83 13.52 -3.00
C ALA A 121 11.15 12.11 -2.50
N MET A 122 11.95 12.01 -1.43
CA MET A 122 12.30 10.73 -0.84
C MET A 122 11.08 10.04 -0.24
N SER A 123 10.96 8.74 -0.48
CA SER A 123 9.88 7.89 -0.04
C SER A 123 10.41 6.50 0.35
N TYR A 124 9.56 5.64 0.91
CA TYR A 124 9.90 4.23 1.12
C TYR A 124 10.26 3.52 -0.19
N ARG A 125 9.61 3.92 -1.28
CA ARG A 125 9.91 3.47 -2.63
C ARG A 125 11.35 3.84 -3.04
N SER A 126 11.77 5.08 -2.79
CA SER A 126 13.13 5.53 -3.12
C SER A 126 14.19 4.71 -2.39
N MET A 127 13.96 4.39 -1.10
CA MET A 127 14.88 3.53 -0.35
C MET A 127 14.87 2.09 -0.88
N GLU A 128 13.71 1.54 -1.22
CA GLU A 128 13.61 0.21 -1.82
C GLU A 128 14.37 0.14 -3.14
N GLU A 129 14.17 1.12 -4.03
CA GLU A 129 14.88 1.21 -5.31
C GLU A 129 16.39 1.37 -5.13
N PHE A 130 16.81 2.16 -4.14
CA PHE A 130 18.24 2.30 -3.79
C PHE A 130 18.83 0.96 -3.35
N LEU A 131 18.18 0.26 -2.42
CA LEU A 131 18.66 -1.03 -1.91
C LEU A 131 18.82 -2.08 -3.02
N VAL A 132 17.86 -2.15 -3.95
CA VAL A 132 17.91 -3.06 -5.09
C VAL A 132 18.98 -2.63 -6.09
N SER A 133 19.01 -1.34 -6.47
CA SER A 133 19.98 -0.81 -7.45
C SER A 133 21.42 -0.86 -6.95
N ALA A 134 21.62 -0.74 -5.63
CA ALA A 134 22.91 -0.90 -4.99
C ALA A 134 23.36 -2.37 -4.85
N GLY A 135 22.51 -3.33 -5.23
CA GLY A 135 22.78 -4.76 -5.06
C GLY A 135 22.80 -5.23 -3.61
N LEU A 136 22.18 -4.47 -2.71
CA LEU A 136 22.11 -4.76 -1.27
C LEU A 136 20.98 -5.72 -0.91
N LYS A 137 20.04 -5.92 -1.83
CA LYS A 137 18.96 -6.91 -1.71
C LYS A 137 18.40 -7.29 -3.07
N GLU A 138 17.73 -8.43 -3.12
CA GLU A 138 16.95 -8.84 -4.30
C GLU A 138 15.61 -8.10 -4.35
N PRO A 139 15.09 -7.81 -5.55
CA PRO A 139 13.77 -7.22 -5.71
C PRO A 139 12.68 -8.15 -5.19
N VAL A 140 11.61 -7.55 -4.65
CA VAL A 140 10.44 -8.30 -4.20
C VAL A 140 9.67 -8.81 -5.42
N VAL A 141 9.37 -10.10 -5.44
CA VAL A 141 8.49 -10.74 -6.43
C VAL A 141 7.24 -11.24 -5.70
N ILE A 142 6.07 -10.92 -6.26
CA ILE A 142 4.78 -11.39 -5.74
C ILE A 142 4.25 -12.49 -6.66
N GLN A 143 3.82 -13.59 -6.06
CA GLN A 143 3.21 -14.72 -6.75
C GLN A 143 1.83 -15.01 -6.18
N ALA A 144 0.86 -15.34 -7.04
CA ALA A 144 -0.44 -15.82 -6.63
C ALA A 144 -0.47 -17.36 -6.67
N ASP A 145 -1.18 -17.96 -5.73
CA ASP A 145 -1.37 -19.42 -5.63
C ASP A 145 -2.22 -19.97 -6.78
N LYS A 146 -3.09 -19.14 -7.36
CA LYS A 146 -3.93 -19.48 -8.51
C LYS A 146 -4.04 -18.31 -9.47
N THR A 147 -4.04 -18.59 -10.76
CA THR A 147 -4.17 -17.59 -11.83
C THR A 147 -5.48 -17.69 -12.57
N GLU A 148 -6.21 -18.79 -12.42
CA GLU A 148 -7.50 -19.04 -13.08
C GLU A 148 -8.47 -19.70 -12.10
N ALA A 149 -9.74 -19.37 -12.24
CA ALA A 149 -10.85 -20.05 -11.60
C ALA A 149 -12.02 -20.16 -12.60
N SER A 150 -12.74 -21.27 -12.57
CA SER A 150 -13.89 -21.54 -13.45
C SER A 150 -15.05 -22.09 -12.63
N TYR A 151 -16.24 -21.60 -12.93
CA TYR A 151 -17.47 -22.00 -12.27
C TYR A 151 -18.54 -22.36 -13.33
N ASP A 152 -19.05 -23.56 -13.29
CA ASP A 152 -20.04 -24.02 -14.28
C ASP A 152 -21.41 -23.39 -14.01
N THR A 153 -21.77 -23.22 -12.74
CA THR A 153 -23.03 -22.61 -12.31
C THR A 153 -22.80 -21.73 -11.09
N MET A 154 -23.50 -20.60 -11.04
CA MET A 154 -23.47 -19.69 -9.88
C MET A 154 -24.88 -19.36 -9.40
N PRO A 155 -25.42 -20.16 -8.47
CA PRO A 155 -26.77 -19.94 -7.95
C PRO A 155 -26.86 -18.72 -7.02
N GLN A 156 -25.78 -18.31 -6.41
CA GLN A 156 -25.67 -17.18 -5.47
C GLN A 156 -24.35 -16.46 -5.61
N THR A 157 -24.26 -15.25 -5.04
CA THR A 157 -23.01 -14.52 -4.85
C THR A 157 -22.06 -15.32 -3.97
N ILE A 158 -20.82 -15.45 -4.37
CA ILE A 158 -19.78 -16.17 -3.62
C ILE A 158 -18.63 -15.25 -3.25
N ARG A 159 -18.06 -15.50 -2.07
CA ARG A 159 -16.82 -14.90 -1.63
C ARG A 159 -15.70 -15.89 -1.85
N GLU A 160 -14.66 -15.41 -2.51
CA GLU A 160 -13.48 -16.17 -2.86
C GLU A 160 -12.22 -15.49 -2.36
N SER A 161 -11.13 -16.22 -2.35
CA SER A 161 -9.83 -15.68 -1.99
C SER A 161 -8.72 -16.27 -2.85
N LEU A 162 -7.63 -15.54 -2.96
CA LEU A 162 -6.35 -16.03 -3.48
C LEU A 162 -5.23 -15.62 -2.53
N THR A 163 -4.17 -16.43 -2.48
CA THR A 163 -3.02 -16.14 -1.63
C THR A 163 -1.91 -15.53 -2.46
N LEU A 164 -1.47 -14.34 -2.04
CA LEU A 164 -0.28 -13.70 -2.56
C LEU A 164 0.91 -14.05 -1.67
N THR A 165 2.03 -14.42 -2.29
CA THR A 165 3.28 -14.74 -1.58
C THR A 165 4.39 -13.84 -2.09
N LYS A 166 5.10 -13.17 -1.17
CA LYS A 166 6.29 -12.37 -1.48
C LYS A 166 7.57 -13.20 -1.36
N SER A 167 8.52 -12.96 -2.28
CA SER A 167 9.78 -13.69 -2.32
C SER A 167 10.77 -13.30 -1.22
N THR A 168 10.76 -12.03 -0.80
CA THR A 168 11.73 -11.47 0.16
C THR A 168 11.13 -10.30 0.93
N TRP A 169 11.89 -9.74 1.86
CA TRP A 169 11.55 -8.52 2.61
C TRP A 169 11.66 -7.26 1.72
N GLY A 170 11.04 -6.17 2.15
CA GLY A 170 11.13 -4.86 1.50
C GLY A 170 9.78 -4.17 1.39
N PHE A 171 9.82 -2.94 0.90
CA PHE A 171 8.62 -2.15 0.68
C PHE A 171 8.05 -2.40 -0.72
N PHE A 172 6.74 -2.58 -0.77
CA PHE A 172 5.96 -2.57 -2.01
C PHE A 172 4.54 -2.10 -1.72
N LYS A 173 3.91 -1.61 -2.78
CA LYS A 173 2.49 -1.24 -2.80
C LYS A 173 1.85 -1.90 -4.02
N LEU A 174 0.77 -2.63 -3.79
CA LEU A 174 -0.02 -3.27 -4.83
C LEU A 174 -1.32 -2.49 -5.02
N GLU A 175 -1.66 -2.21 -6.27
CA GLU A 175 -2.98 -1.75 -6.66
C GLU A 175 -3.74 -2.93 -7.26
N VAL A 176 -4.91 -3.22 -6.70
CA VAL A 176 -5.74 -4.35 -7.09
C VAL A 176 -7.03 -3.81 -7.69
N THR A 177 -7.24 -4.10 -8.96
CA THR A 177 -8.41 -3.66 -9.71
C THR A 177 -9.10 -4.84 -10.40
N SER A 178 -10.33 -4.65 -10.84
CA SER A 178 -11.08 -5.62 -11.64
C SER A 178 -11.55 -4.97 -12.94
N ASP A 179 -11.55 -5.73 -14.02
CA ASP A 179 -12.08 -5.31 -15.32
C ASP A 179 -13.56 -5.71 -15.53
N ALA A 180 -14.18 -6.33 -14.53
CA ALA A 180 -15.55 -6.80 -14.61
C ALA A 180 -16.39 -6.35 -13.40
N PRO A 181 -17.60 -5.83 -13.60
CA PRO A 181 -18.45 -5.32 -12.50
C PRO A 181 -18.85 -6.41 -11.50
N PHE A 182 -18.94 -7.65 -11.93
CA PHE A 182 -19.29 -8.80 -11.06
C PHE A 182 -18.12 -9.26 -10.18
N LEU A 183 -16.87 -8.82 -10.44
CA LEU A 183 -15.70 -9.09 -9.60
C LEU A 183 -15.43 -7.89 -8.71
N LYS A 184 -15.71 -8.00 -7.43
CA LYS A 184 -15.52 -6.92 -6.45
C LYS A 184 -14.38 -7.27 -5.51
N VAL A 185 -13.29 -6.51 -5.58
CA VAL A 185 -12.13 -6.67 -4.71
C VAL A 185 -12.42 -5.97 -3.39
N GLU A 186 -12.18 -6.63 -2.25
CA GLU A 186 -12.43 -6.04 -0.93
C GLU A 186 -11.45 -4.91 -0.63
N LYS A 187 -10.19 -5.04 -1.04
CA LYS A 187 -9.14 -4.07 -0.76
C LYS A 187 -8.40 -3.68 -2.04
N PRO A 188 -8.57 -2.43 -2.50
CA PRO A 188 -7.95 -1.97 -3.76
C PRO A 188 -6.46 -1.66 -3.63
N VAL A 189 -5.94 -1.47 -2.42
CA VAL A 189 -4.52 -1.22 -2.15
C VAL A 189 -4.03 -2.14 -1.06
N VAL A 190 -2.93 -2.83 -1.30
CA VAL A 190 -2.27 -3.74 -0.35
C VAL A 190 -0.78 -3.37 -0.27
N THR A 191 -0.26 -3.26 0.94
CA THR A 191 1.15 -2.94 1.18
C THR A 191 1.87 -4.07 1.91
N THR A 192 3.16 -3.92 2.11
CA THR A 192 3.99 -4.88 2.85
C THR A 192 3.45 -5.19 4.25
N ASP A 193 2.84 -4.20 4.93
CA ASP A 193 2.42 -4.32 6.33
C ASP A 193 1.24 -5.27 6.53
N GLU A 194 0.52 -5.58 5.45
CA GLU A 194 -0.63 -6.48 5.48
C GLU A 194 -0.25 -7.96 5.28
N PHE A 195 1.01 -8.18 4.91
CA PHE A 195 1.53 -9.53 4.78
C PHE A 195 1.89 -10.11 6.15
N ILE A 196 1.30 -11.25 6.48
CA ILE A 196 1.66 -12.03 7.67
C ILE A 196 2.79 -12.97 7.26
N GLY A 197 4.01 -12.65 7.69
CA GLY A 197 5.22 -13.34 7.21
C GLY A 197 5.43 -13.06 5.72
N SER A 198 5.33 -14.09 4.88
CA SER A 198 5.48 -13.99 3.42
C SER A 198 4.16 -13.99 2.65
N THR A 199 3.00 -14.07 3.29
CA THR A 199 1.72 -14.31 2.64
C THR A 199 0.66 -13.26 2.99
N TYR A 200 -0.23 -13.00 2.03
CA TYR A 200 -1.44 -12.19 2.18
C TYR A 200 -2.61 -12.87 1.49
N THR A 201 -3.78 -12.90 2.14
CA THR A 201 -5.01 -13.43 1.55
C THR A 201 -5.83 -12.29 0.95
N LEU A 202 -5.88 -12.22 -0.38
CA LEU A 202 -6.70 -11.28 -1.11
C LEU A 202 -8.11 -11.84 -1.27
N ASN A 203 -9.09 -11.19 -0.66
CA ASN A 203 -10.50 -11.56 -0.78
C ASN A 203 -11.18 -10.81 -1.91
N TYR A 204 -12.05 -11.47 -2.62
CA TYR A 204 -12.89 -10.89 -3.65
C TYR A 204 -14.28 -11.55 -3.68
N LEU A 205 -15.22 -10.86 -4.26
CA LEU A 205 -16.61 -11.27 -4.38
C LEU A 205 -16.93 -11.48 -5.85
N ILE A 206 -17.63 -12.58 -6.16
CA ILE A 206 -18.25 -12.78 -7.47
C ILE A 206 -19.76 -12.53 -7.27
N ASP A 207 -20.20 -11.37 -7.73
CA ASP A 207 -21.57 -10.90 -7.53
C ASP A 207 -22.52 -11.51 -8.56
N ARG A 208 -23.44 -12.35 -8.07
CA ARG A 208 -24.41 -13.03 -8.93
C ARG A 208 -25.35 -12.06 -9.67
N GLU A 209 -25.66 -10.92 -9.08
CA GLU A 209 -26.60 -9.95 -9.64
C GLU A 209 -26.03 -9.22 -10.86
N GLU A 210 -24.71 -9.12 -10.95
CA GLU A 210 -23.97 -8.49 -12.05
C GLU A 210 -23.61 -9.47 -13.19
N LEU A 211 -23.98 -10.76 -13.08
CA LEU A 211 -23.72 -11.75 -14.11
C LEU A 211 -24.81 -11.75 -15.18
N HIS A 212 -24.41 -11.85 -16.43
CA HIS A 212 -25.30 -12.02 -17.58
C HIS A 212 -25.59 -13.49 -17.85
N ALA A 213 -26.68 -13.77 -18.59
CA ALA A 213 -26.94 -15.10 -19.11
C ALA A 213 -25.82 -15.52 -20.10
N GLY A 214 -25.31 -16.74 -19.94
CA GLY A 214 -24.20 -17.26 -20.74
C GLY A 214 -22.85 -17.16 -20.02
N ARG A 215 -21.77 -17.03 -20.81
CA ARG A 215 -20.42 -16.99 -20.28
C ARG A 215 -20.04 -15.58 -19.86
N ASN A 216 -19.52 -15.44 -18.63
CA ASN A 216 -18.97 -14.20 -18.10
C ASN A 216 -17.46 -14.38 -17.90
N PHE A 217 -16.67 -13.38 -18.29
CA PHE A 217 -15.24 -13.36 -18.12
C PHE A 217 -14.84 -12.10 -17.39
N GLY A 218 -13.89 -12.19 -16.46
CA GLY A 218 -13.35 -11.06 -15.76
C GLY A 218 -11.98 -11.37 -15.20
N ARG A 219 -11.20 -10.34 -14.93
CA ARG A 219 -9.83 -10.43 -14.43
C ARG A 219 -9.66 -9.52 -13.23
N ILE A 220 -8.90 -10.00 -12.27
CA ILE A 220 -8.33 -9.18 -11.21
C ILE A 220 -6.91 -8.84 -11.62
N HIS A 221 -6.64 -7.55 -11.75
CA HIS A 221 -5.32 -7.02 -12.08
C HIS A 221 -4.62 -6.61 -10.78
N ILE A 222 -3.41 -7.11 -10.59
CA ILE A 222 -2.56 -6.77 -9.45
C ILE A 222 -1.33 -6.06 -10.02
N HIS A 223 -1.28 -4.74 -9.82
CA HIS A 223 -0.17 -3.92 -10.25
C HIS A 223 0.66 -3.52 -9.04
N GLY A 224 1.96 -3.62 -9.16
CA GLY A 224 2.88 -3.17 -8.12
C GLY A 224 3.91 -2.20 -8.68
N CYS A 225 4.11 -1.09 -8.01
CA CYS A 225 5.32 -0.32 -8.19
C CYS A 225 6.49 -1.16 -7.64
N LEU A 226 7.53 -1.39 -8.44
CA LEU A 226 8.73 -2.16 -8.09
C LEU A 226 8.57 -3.70 -8.11
N LEU A 227 7.50 -4.22 -8.68
CA LEU A 227 7.38 -5.67 -8.87
C LEU A 227 7.98 -6.09 -10.20
N TYR A 228 8.93 -7.00 -10.14
CA TYR A 228 9.36 -7.76 -11.30
C TYR A 228 8.42 -8.98 -11.41
N THR A 229 7.51 -8.93 -12.38
CA THR A 229 6.70 -10.10 -12.69
C THR A 229 7.59 -11.14 -13.40
N SER A 230 7.64 -12.35 -12.87
CA SER A 230 8.14 -13.47 -13.70
C SER A 230 7.25 -13.59 -14.91
N PRO A 231 7.82 -13.65 -16.14
CA PRO A 231 7.01 -13.88 -17.34
C PRO A 231 6.23 -15.18 -17.14
N SER A 232 4.93 -15.12 -17.44
CA SER A 232 4.09 -16.32 -17.44
C SER A 232 4.70 -17.34 -18.43
N PRO A 233 4.69 -18.65 -18.14
CA PRO A 233 5.18 -19.67 -19.07
C PRO A 233 4.53 -19.60 -20.46
N ARG A 234 3.36 -18.95 -20.60
CA ARG A 234 2.68 -18.72 -21.89
C ARG A 234 3.33 -17.64 -22.76
N ASP A 235 4.06 -16.69 -22.17
CA ASP A 235 4.72 -15.64 -22.95
C ASP A 235 5.97 -16.12 -23.69
N VAL A 236 6.42 -17.35 -23.41
CA VAL A 236 7.59 -17.98 -24.04
C VAL A 236 7.21 -18.79 -25.30
N GLU A 237 5.95 -19.14 -25.49
CA GLU A 237 5.51 -19.96 -26.63
C GLU A 237 5.13 -19.15 -27.89
N GLU A 238 4.92 -17.85 -27.82
CA GLU A 238 4.60 -17.00 -28.98
C GLU A 238 5.83 -16.47 -29.75
N SER A 239 7.04 -16.89 -29.40
CA SER A 239 8.28 -16.47 -30.06
C SER A 239 8.93 -17.60 -30.88
N ARG A 240 8.12 -18.42 -31.59
CA ARG A 240 8.64 -19.37 -32.59
C ARG A 240 7.87 -19.30 -33.89
#